data_0c657b7d820b3a542859ba2bb311f3ef
#
_entry.id   0c657b7d820b3a542859ba2bb311f3ef
#
_cell.length_a   1.000
_cell.length_b   1.000
_cell.length_c   1.000
_cell.angle_alpha   90.00
_cell.angle_beta   90.00
_cell.angle_gamma   90.00
#
_symmetry.space_group_name_H-M   'P 1'
#
loop_
_entity.id
_entity.type
_entity.pdbx_description
1 polymer ?
#
loop_
_entity_poly.entity_id
_entity_poly.type
_entity_poly.pdbx_seq_one_letter_code
_entity_poly.pdbx_strand_id
1 'polypeptide(L)'
;ITVEDHAIIGYDATILCHEFLQDEYRTGEVVIGERAMIGAGAVILPGVEIGAGAQVAANSLVARDVPADATVAGVPAEPVDRR
;
A
#
# COMPACT_ATOMS: atom_id res chain seq x y z
N ILE A 1 -4.86 -2.28 -11.03
CA ILE A 1 -3.92 -1.42 -10.27
C ILE A 1 -3.85 -0.08 -10.97
N THR A 2 -4.08 0.98 -10.23
CA THR A 2 -3.98 2.34 -10.74
C THR A 2 -2.91 3.07 -9.94
N VAL A 3 -1.92 3.64 -10.62
CA VAL A 3 -0.86 4.41 -9.99
C VAL A 3 -0.93 5.82 -10.55
N GLU A 4 -1.18 6.79 -9.67
CA GLU A 4 -1.39 8.16 -10.09
C GLU A 4 -0.08 8.93 -10.20
N ASP A 5 -0.16 10.20 -10.65
CA ASP A 5 1.02 10.96 -11.02
C ASP A 5 1.98 11.14 -9.85
N HIS A 6 3.28 11.04 -10.17
CA HIS A 6 4.37 11.29 -9.22
C HIS A 6 4.42 10.31 -8.04
N ALA A 7 3.68 9.20 -8.10
CA ALA A 7 3.84 8.15 -7.08
C ALA A 7 5.18 7.45 -7.27
N ILE A 8 5.80 7.03 -6.18
CA ILE A 8 7.09 6.33 -6.19
C ILE A 8 6.89 4.94 -5.63
N ILE A 9 7.26 3.93 -6.41
CA ILE A 9 7.17 2.53 -5.99
C ILE A 9 8.60 2.01 -5.85
N GLY A 10 8.97 1.60 -4.64
CA GLY A 10 10.32 1.14 -4.36
C GLY A 10 10.62 -0.25 -4.91
N TYR A 11 11.88 -0.65 -4.81
CA TYR A 11 12.34 -1.96 -5.28
C TYR A 11 11.58 -3.08 -4.60
N ASP A 12 11.23 -4.08 -5.39
CA ASP A 12 10.61 -5.31 -4.90
C ASP A 12 9.30 -5.09 -4.15
N ALA A 13 8.68 -3.92 -4.29
CA ALA A 13 7.34 -3.75 -3.76
C ALA A 13 6.38 -4.64 -4.55
N THR A 14 5.44 -5.26 -3.84
CA THR A 14 4.47 -6.17 -4.44
C THR A 14 3.08 -5.60 -4.26
N ILE A 15 2.35 -5.44 -5.36
CA ILE A 15 1.00 -4.92 -5.33
C ILE A 15 0.08 -6.01 -5.86
N LEU A 16 -0.78 -6.52 -4.98
CA LEU A 16 -1.63 -7.65 -5.31
C LEU A 16 -3.04 -7.16 -5.61
N CYS A 17 -3.62 -7.61 -6.69
CA CYS A 17 -5.03 -7.32 -6.95
C CYS A 17 -5.92 -8.55 -6.80
N HIS A 18 -5.34 -9.67 -6.37
CA HIS A 18 -6.11 -10.84 -5.98
C HIS A 18 -5.29 -11.69 -5.02
N GLU A 19 -5.98 -12.47 -4.19
CA GLU A 19 -5.33 -13.43 -3.31
C GLU A 19 -6.28 -14.58 -3.03
N PHE A 20 -5.70 -15.78 -2.80
CA PHE A 20 -6.46 -16.93 -2.32
C PHE A 20 -6.31 -17.02 -0.82
N LEU A 21 -7.43 -17.09 -0.14
CA LEU A 21 -7.48 -17.44 1.27
C LEU A 21 -7.96 -18.88 1.36
N GLN A 22 -7.91 -19.45 2.56
CA GLN A 22 -8.22 -20.87 2.72
C GLN A 22 -9.58 -21.25 2.12
N ASP A 23 -10.59 -20.43 2.33
CA ASP A 23 -11.94 -20.74 1.88
C ASP A 23 -12.50 -19.70 0.92
N GLU A 24 -11.68 -18.76 0.43
CA GLU A 24 -12.18 -17.73 -0.47
C GLU A 24 -11.10 -17.19 -1.37
N TYR A 25 -11.54 -16.59 -2.47
CA TYR A 25 -10.69 -15.91 -3.42
C TYR A 25 -11.04 -14.43 -3.38
N ARG A 26 -10.07 -13.60 -3.04
CA ARG A 26 -10.30 -12.18 -2.88
C ARG A 26 -9.68 -11.40 -4.02
N THR A 27 -10.44 -10.47 -4.59
CA THR A 27 -9.95 -9.56 -5.63
C THR A 27 -10.27 -8.14 -5.19
N GLY A 28 -9.53 -7.20 -5.76
CA GLY A 28 -9.83 -5.79 -5.52
C GLY A 28 -8.85 -4.90 -6.24
N GLU A 29 -9.37 -3.77 -6.72
CA GLU A 29 -8.55 -2.76 -7.37
C GLU A 29 -7.69 -2.06 -6.33
N VAL A 30 -6.39 -1.93 -6.59
CA VAL A 30 -5.50 -1.15 -5.75
C VAL A 30 -5.27 0.20 -6.42
N VAL A 31 -5.39 1.27 -5.65
CA VAL A 31 -5.16 2.63 -6.15
C VAL A 31 -4.03 3.25 -5.32
N ILE A 32 -2.98 3.69 -6.00
CA ILE A 32 -1.86 4.39 -5.39
C ILE A 32 -2.03 5.86 -5.75
N GLY A 33 -2.30 6.68 -4.76
CA GLY A 33 -2.62 8.08 -4.98
C GLY A 33 -1.44 8.92 -5.42
N GLU A 34 -1.73 10.14 -5.87
CA GLU A 34 -0.73 11.07 -6.37
C GLU A 34 0.33 11.33 -5.31
N ARG A 35 1.59 11.26 -5.70
CA ARG A 35 2.73 11.51 -4.81
C ARG A 35 2.86 10.57 -3.62
N ALA A 36 2.12 9.49 -3.63
CA ALA A 36 2.30 8.48 -2.59
C ALA A 36 3.65 7.79 -2.78
N MET A 37 4.22 7.32 -1.69
CA MET A 37 5.51 6.61 -1.73
C MET A 37 5.36 5.23 -1.11
N ILE A 38 5.70 4.22 -1.88
CA ILE A 38 5.67 2.83 -1.42
C ILE A 38 7.11 2.37 -1.23
N GLY A 39 7.47 2.06 -0.01
CA GLY A 39 8.85 1.67 0.32
C GLY A 39 9.23 0.33 -0.27
N ALA A 40 10.54 0.10 -0.37
CA ALA A 40 11.07 -1.12 -0.96
C ALA A 40 10.59 -2.35 -0.18
N GLY A 41 10.19 -3.38 -0.89
CA GLY A 41 9.78 -4.63 -0.27
C GLY A 41 8.40 -4.61 0.38
N ALA A 42 7.67 -3.51 0.29
CA ALA A 42 6.33 -3.45 0.86
C ALA A 42 5.36 -4.29 0.05
N VAL A 43 4.33 -4.80 0.72
CA VAL A 43 3.28 -5.60 0.08
C VAL A 43 1.95 -4.88 0.30
N ILE A 44 1.23 -4.63 -0.79
CA ILE A 44 -0.08 -3.98 -0.76
C ILE A 44 -1.12 -5.02 -1.13
N LEU A 45 -2.07 -5.27 -0.23
CA LEU A 45 -3.08 -6.30 -0.45
C LEU A 45 -4.21 -5.80 -1.36
N PRO A 46 -5.00 -6.75 -1.93
CA PRO A 46 -6.08 -6.37 -2.86
C PRO A 46 -7.09 -5.42 -2.25
N GLY A 47 -7.56 -4.48 -3.06
CA GLY A 47 -8.62 -3.57 -2.65
C GLY A 47 -8.16 -2.38 -1.82
N VAL A 48 -6.87 -2.25 -1.53
CA VAL A 48 -6.34 -1.16 -0.71
C VAL A 48 -6.21 0.11 -1.54
N GLU A 49 -6.60 1.23 -0.93
CA GLU A 49 -6.41 2.54 -1.52
C GLU A 49 -5.38 3.31 -0.70
N ILE A 50 -4.32 3.74 -1.36
CA ILE A 50 -3.26 4.55 -0.74
C ILE A 50 -3.54 5.99 -1.11
N GLY A 51 -3.80 6.84 -0.13
CA GLY A 51 -4.17 8.22 -0.36
C GLY A 51 -3.01 9.06 -0.90
N ALA A 52 -3.35 10.20 -1.51
CA ALA A 52 -2.34 11.10 -2.07
C ALA A 52 -1.35 11.53 -0.98
N GLY A 53 -0.08 11.54 -1.31
CA GLY A 53 0.95 11.98 -0.38
C GLY A 53 1.25 11.01 0.75
N ALA A 54 0.58 9.87 0.82
CA ALA A 54 0.81 8.88 1.87
C ALA A 54 2.17 8.22 1.70
N GLN A 55 2.72 7.69 2.78
CA GLN A 55 4.01 6.99 2.76
C GLN A 55 3.87 5.63 3.42
N VAL A 56 4.36 4.61 2.74
CA VAL A 56 4.40 3.25 3.27
C VAL A 56 5.87 2.90 3.47
N ALA A 57 6.24 2.57 4.70
CA ALA A 57 7.63 2.24 5.03
C ALA A 57 8.05 0.93 4.35
N ALA A 58 9.35 0.77 4.17
CA ALA A 58 9.91 -0.43 3.57
C ALA A 58 9.49 -1.68 4.35
N ASN A 59 9.27 -2.77 3.63
CA ASN A 59 8.96 -4.08 4.19
C ASN A 59 7.66 -4.12 4.99
N SER A 60 6.75 -3.18 4.75
CA SER A 60 5.45 -3.17 5.43
C SER A 60 4.43 -4.00 4.68
N LEU A 61 3.43 -4.47 5.40
CA LEU A 61 2.29 -5.17 4.79
C LEU A 61 1.05 -4.30 4.98
N VAL A 62 0.53 -3.74 3.89
CA VAL A 62 -0.62 -2.84 3.94
C VAL A 62 -1.89 -3.63 3.68
N ALA A 63 -2.69 -3.79 4.72
CA ALA A 63 -3.92 -4.57 4.67
C ALA A 63 -5.18 -3.69 4.71
N ARG A 64 -5.03 -2.39 4.92
CA ARG A 64 -6.15 -1.45 5.00
C ARG A 64 -5.79 -0.17 4.26
N ASP A 65 -6.82 0.59 3.90
CA ASP A 65 -6.61 1.87 3.23
C ASP A 65 -5.73 2.79 4.06
N VAL A 66 -4.92 3.57 3.37
CA VAL A 66 -4.02 4.53 4.00
C VAL A 66 -4.52 5.93 3.65
N PRO A 67 -4.88 6.74 4.65
CA PRO A 67 -5.38 8.09 4.38
C PRO A 67 -4.33 8.96 3.72
N ALA A 68 -4.79 10.01 3.03
CA ALA A 68 -3.88 10.97 2.41
C ALA A 68 -2.92 11.53 3.45
N ASP A 69 -1.67 11.67 3.06
CA ASP A 69 -0.58 12.26 3.86
C ASP A 69 -0.21 11.47 5.12
N ALA A 70 -0.81 10.30 5.33
CA ALA A 70 -0.45 9.46 6.47
C ALA A 70 0.81 8.65 6.18
N THR A 71 1.52 8.29 7.23
CA THR A 71 2.66 7.37 7.14
C THR A 71 2.30 6.11 7.91
N VAL A 72 2.50 4.96 7.28
CA VAL A 72 2.24 3.68 7.92
C VAL A 72 3.49 2.79 7.85
N ALA A 73 3.64 1.92 8.83
CA ALA A 73 4.78 1.01 8.90
C ALA A 73 4.39 -0.25 9.66
N GLY A 74 5.07 -1.34 9.33
CA GLY A 74 4.95 -2.60 10.08
C GLY A 74 4.16 -3.67 9.35
N VAL A 75 3.96 -4.80 10.04
CA VAL A 75 3.26 -5.98 9.54
C VAL A 75 2.29 -6.43 10.63
N PRO A 76 1.00 -6.11 10.51
CA PRO A 76 0.39 -5.24 9.52
C PRO A 76 0.76 -3.78 9.72
N ALA A 77 0.74 -3.02 8.64
CA ALA A 77 1.11 -1.60 8.71
C ALA A 77 0.10 -0.81 9.53
N GLU A 78 0.63 0.04 10.40
CA GLU A 78 -0.16 0.90 11.26
C GLU A 78 0.33 2.33 11.12
N PRO A 79 -0.52 3.32 11.39
CA PRO A 79 -0.09 4.71 11.34
C PRO A 79 1.07 4.96 12.30
N VAL A 80 2.05 5.72 11.85
CA VAL A 80 3.18 6.11 12.68
C VAL A 80 3.35 7.61 12.64
N ASP A 81 3.94 8.14 13.72
CA ASP A 81 4.23 9.55 13.83
C ASP A 81 5.51 9.83 13.05
N ARG A 82 5.39 10.71 12.07
CA ARG A 82 6.51 11.04 11.19
C ARG A 82 7.21 12.28 11.71
N ARG A 83 8.44 12.13 12.08
CA ARG A 83 9.20 13.23 12.63
C ARG A 83 10.50 13.45 11.89
#